data_e943fb4d5cff4297c3aa46ef608a445f
#
_entry.id   e943fb4d5cff4297c3aa46ef608a445f
#
_cell.length_a   1.000
_cell.length_b   1.000
_cell.length_c   1.000
_cell.angle_alpha   90.00
_cell.angle_beta   90.00
_cell.angle_gamma   90.00
#
_symmetry.space_group_name_H-M   'P 1'
#
loop_
_entity.id
_entity.type
_entity.pdbx_description
1 polymer ?
#
loop_
_entity_poly.entity_id
_entity_poly.type
_entity_poly.pdbx_seq_one_letter_code
_entity_poly.pdbx_strand_id
1 'polypeptide(L)'
;MAHRKQLTRLKAPYLKRILLDAERVADWEKYPWNLPLFRGHEFELEFTTPITIIVGENGTGKSTLLEAIGALAGYDEAGGGKGYMPVDHSSAIDKSGAALANAFRGHWLPKVTAGWFFRAESFYSVARYLDQAALQSGGAPPDFLSWSHGEGFIRFFEERCRRQGIYILDEPESALSPTRQIELLKMLRRMDQSGTAQVIMATHSPLLMACPGARLFRISRFGLDPTDFSDTDHFRMMRDFCTDPQAFMEEALREDDA
;
A
#
# COMPACT_ATOMS: atom_id res chain seq x y z
N MET A 1 -28.69 0.99 15.87
CA MET A 1 -28.91 2.03 14.82
C MET A 1 -27.88 1.81 13.72
N ALA A 2 -28.30 1.43 12.53
CA ALA A 2 -27.39 1.22 11.40
C ALA A 2 -26.84 2.58 10.94
N HIS A 3 -25.55 2.84 11.12
CA HIS A 3 -24.91 4.00 10.54
C HIS A 3 -25.03 3.91 9.01
N ARG A 4 -25.88 4.75 8.44
CA ARG A 4 -26.00 4.96 7.00
C ARG A 4 -24.61 5.34 6.50
N LYS A 5 -23.95 4.46 5.72
CA LYS A 5 -22.67 4.78 5.07
C LYS A 5 -22.91 6.00 4.19
N GLN A 6 -22.38 7.17 4.58
CA GLN A 6 -22.47 8.38 3.77
C GLN A 6 -21.58 8.19 2.54
N LEU A 7 -22.21 7.87 1.42
CA LEU A 7 -21.56 7.95 0.10
C LEU A 7 -21.46 9.43 -0.26
N THR A 8 -20.30 9.85 -0.70
CA THR A 8 -20.09 11.20 -1.24
C THR A 8 -20.15 11.20 -2.77
N ARG A 9 -20.53 12.32 -3.37
CA ARG A 9 -20.42 12.56 -4.82
C ARG A 9 -19.06 13.14 -5.21
N LEU A 10 -18.24 13.52 -4.22
CA LEU A 10 -16.89 14.02 -4.48
C LEU A 10 -16.01 12.88 -4.95
N LYS A 11 -15.13 13.19 -5.89
CA LYS A 11 -14.15 12.22 -6.43
C LYS A 11 -12.94 12.10 -5.51
N ALA A 12 -12.26 10.94 -5.57
CA ALA A 12 -10.96 10.73 -4.95
C ALA A 12 -9.91 11.75 -5.49
N PRO A 13 -8.86 12.07 -4.73
CA PRO A 13 -8.52 11.52 -3.42
C PRO A 13 -9.33 12.13 -2.27
N TYR A 14 -9.64 11.32 -1.25
CA TYR A 14 -10.39 11.72 -0.05
C TYR A 14 -9.45 12.18 1.08
N LEU A 15 -8.38 11.44 1.32
CA LEU A 15 -7.24 11.88 2.11
C LEU A 15 -6.42 12.79 1.20
N LYS A 16 -6.41 14.08 1.50
CA LYS A 16 -5.75 15.10 0.69
C LYS A 16 -4.28 15.30 1.07
N ARG A 17 -3.98 15.21 2.36
CA ARG A 17 -2.65 15.48 2.87
C ARG A 17 -2.44 14.82 4.23
N ILE A 18 -1.21 14.43 4.49
CA ILE A 18 -0.73 13.99 5.78
C ILE A 18 0.41 14.90 6.18
N LEU A 19 0.37 15.40 7.41
CA LEU A 19 1.42 16.21 8.04
C LEU A 19 1.90 15.53 9.30
N LEU A 20 3.19 15.59 9.55
CA LEU A 20 3.76 15.20 10.85
C LEU A 20 3.62 16.36 11.85
N ASP A 21 3.12 16.02 13.03
CA ASP A 21 3.12 16.88 14.21
C ASP A 21 4.37 16.54 15.04
N ALA A 22 5.44 17.26 14.81
CA ALA A 22 6.74 17.01 15.43
C ALA A 22 6.70 17.08 16.98
N GLU A 23 5.76 17.84 17.55
CA GLU A 23 5.59 17.95 19.01
C GLU A 23 5.14 16.61 19.65
N ARG A 24 4.61 15.69 18.85
CA ARG A 24 4.17 14.36 19.32
C ARG A 24 5.24 13.29 19.21
N VAL A 25 6.41 13.63 18.71
CA VAL A 25 7.53 12.70 18.59
C VAL A 25 8.37 12.82 19.87
N ALA A 26 8.39 11.74 20.65
CA ALA A 26 9.10 11.73 21.92
C ALA A 26 10.62 11.54 21.76
N ASP A 27 11.05 10.80 20.73
CA ASP A 27 12.47 10.46 20.54
C ASP A 27 12.74 10.16 19.06
N TRP A 28 13.52 11.04 18.43
CA TRP A 28 13.84 10.94 16.99
C TRP A 28 14.87 9.85 16.66
N GLU A 29 15.61 9.37 17.64
CA GLU A 29 16.61 8.33 17.44
C GLU A 29 16.02 6.92 17.47
N LYS A 30 14.77 6.80 17.93
CA LYS A 30 14.08 5.51 17.99
C LYS A 30 13.22 5.26 16.75
N TYR A 31 13.12 3.98 16.40
CA TYR A 31 12.17 3.51 15.40
C TYR A 31 10.73 3.81 15.85
N PRO A 32 9.86 4.30 14.94
CA PRO A 32 10.07 4.50 13.49
C PRO A 32 10.62 5.88 13.10
N TRP A 33 10.92 6.76 14.06
CA TRP A 33 11.30 8.16 13.81
C TRP A 33 12.69 8.34 13.21
N ASN A 34 13.58 7.36 13.40
CA ASN A 34 14.93 7.33 12.82
C ASN A 34 14.95 6.86 11.34
N LEU A 35 13.78 6.57 10.75
CA LEU A 35 13.71 6.22 9.34
C LEU A 35 14.09 7.42 8.44
N PRO A 36 14.70 7.15 7.27
CA PRO A 36 15.03 8.20 6.30
C PRO A 36 13.87 9.10 5.92
N LEU A 37 12.65 8.55 5.98
CA LEU A 37 11.38 9.23 5.72
C LEU A 37 11.19 10.52 6.54
N PHE A 38 11.73 10.56 7.78
CA PHE A 38 11.56 11.66 8.73
C PHE A 38 12.82 12.53 8.88
N ARG A 39 13.73 12.43 7.93
CA ARG A 39 14.95 13.22 7.96
C ARG A 39 14.61 14.72 7.92
N GLY A 40 15.21 15.48 8.84
CA GLY A 40 14.90 16.91 9.02
C GLY A 40 13.74 17.15 9.98
N HIS A 41 13.16 16.09 10.59
CA HIS A 41 12.06 16.15 11.57
C HIS A 41 10.77 16.75 10.96
N GLU A 42 10.64 16.67 9.65
CA GLU A 42 9.48 17.13 8.91
C GLU A 42 8.95 16.00 8.00
N PHE A 43 7.66 15.97 7.79
CA PHE A 43 7.04 15.09 6.82
C PHE A 43 5.73 15.69 6.33
N GLU A 44 5.60 15.74 5.03
CA GLU A 44 4.37 16.09 4.34
C GLU A 44 4.19 15.17 3.12
N LEU A 45 2.98 14.65 2.97
CA LEU A 45 2.59 13.90 1.76
C LEU A 45 1.24 14.44 1.27
N GLU A 46 1.24 15.02 0.07
CA GLU A 46 0.03 15.50 -0.60
C GLU A 46 -0.44 14.50 -1.65
N PHE A 47 -1.73 14.17 -1.61
CA PHE A 47 -2.40 13.29 -2.56
C PHE A 47 -3.14 14.13 -3.60
N THR A 48 -2.59 14.23 -4.81
CA THR A 48 -3.13 15.02 -5.91
C THR A 48 -3.95 14.20 -6.90
N THR A 49 -3.68 12.90 -6.97
CA THR A 49 -4.34 11.95 -7.89
C THR A 49 -5.01 10.82 -7.11
N PRO A 50 -6.00 10.13 -7.71
CA PRO A 50 -6.65 8.99 -7.07
C PRO A 50 -5.69 7.84 -6.74
N ILE A 51 -4.60 7.67 -7.51
CA ILE A 51 -3.60 6.63 -7.31
C ILE A 51 -2.26 7.26 -6.96
N THR A 52 -1.71 6.85 -5.81
CA THR A 52 -0.37 7.23 -5.34
C THR A 52 0.46 5.97 -5.14
N ILE A 53 1.68 5.97 -5.68
CA ILE A 53 2.62 4.87 -5.56
C ILE A 53 3.87 5.34 -4.82
N ILE A 54 4.26 4.58 -3.80
CA ILE A 54 5.45 4.83 -2.98
C ILE A 54 6.50 3.79 -3.36
N VAL A 55 7.66 4.26 -3.79
CA VAL A 55 8.79 3.42 -4.18
C VAL A 55 10.00 3.71 -3.30
N GLY A 56 10.94 2.78 -3.23
CA GLY A 56 12.17 2.90 -2.43
C GLY A 56 12.71 1.54 -2.08
N GLU A 57 13.96 1.50 -1.62
CA GLU A 57 14.64 0.28 -1.20
C GLU A 57 14.00 -0.37 0.02
N ASN A 58 14.39 -1.62 0.29
CA ASN A 58 13.96 -2.33 1.49
C ASN A 58 14.45 -1.59 2.75
N GLY A 59 13.62 -1.59 3.80
CA GLY A 59 13.93 -0.92 5.07
C GLY A 59 13.80 0.61 5.06
N THR A 60 13.36 1.24 3.97
CA THR A 60 13.19 2.71 3.91
C THR A 60 11.94 3.22 4.63
N GLY A 61 11.03 2.34 5.05
CA GLY A 61 9.83 2.70 5.79
C GLY A 61 8.54 2.75 4.95
N LYS A 62 8.51 2.17 3.74
CA LYS A 62 7.31 2.11 2.87
C LYS A 62 6.13 1.47 3.60
N SER A 63 6.30 0.25 4.09
CA SER A 63 5.24 -0.49 4.80
C SER A 63 4.82 0.23 6.07
N THR A 64 5.77 0.78 6.84
CA THR A 64 5.49 1.56 8.05
C THR A 64 4.64 2.81 7.76
N LEU A 65 4.91 3.50 6.63
CA LEU A 65 4.07 4.62 6.19
C LEU A 65 2.67 4.15 5.80
N LEU A 66 2.54 3.03 5.08
CA LEU A 66 1.23 2.47 4.71
C LEU A 66 0.44 2.00 5.94
N GLU A 67 1.07 1.40 6.93
CA GLU A 67 0.48 1.04 8.22
C GLU A 67 -0.09 2.28 8.93
N ALA A 68 0.69 3.38 8.98
CA ALA A 68 0.24 4.63 9.56
C ALA A 68 -0.98 5.22 8.82
N ILE A 69 -0.98 5.18 7.48
CA ILE A 69 -2.12 5.62 6.67
C ILE A 69 -3.33 4.71 6.92
N GLY A 70 -3.11 3.40 7.03
CA GLY A 70 -4.14 2.42 7.40
C GLY A 70 -4.77 2.75 8.75
N ALA A 71 -3.96 2.99 9.76
CA ALA A 71 -4.41 3.37 11.10
C ALA A 71 -5.18 4.71 11.10
N LEU A 72 -4.75 5.71 10.34
CA LEU A 72 -5.50 6.97 10.14
C LEU A 72 -6.88 6.75 9.49
N ALA A 73 -6.99 5.77 8.58
CA ALA A 73 -8.25 5.36 7.98
C ALA A 73 -9.11 4.48 8.90
N GLY A 74 -8.55 3.98 9.99
CA GLY A 74 -9.19 3.10 10.97
C GLY A 74 -9.16 1.63 10.58
N TYR A 75 -8.13 1.21 9.83
CA TYR A 75 -7.82 -0.19 9.51
C TYR A 75 -6.83 -0.76 10.52
N ASP A 76 -6.78 -2.08 10.62
CA ASP A 76 -5.77 -2.78 11.39
C ASP A 76 -4.42 -2.75 10.66
N GLU A 77 -3.32 -2.64 11.39
CA GLU A 77 -1.96 -2.60 10.82
C GLU A 77 -1.57 -3.91 10.15
N ALA A 78 -2.13 -5.04 10.62
CA ALA A 78 -1.95 -6.34 9.97
C ALA A 78 -2.73 -6.49 8.66
N GLY A 79 -3.50 -5.46 8.26
CA GLY A 79 -4.35 -5.47 7.08
C GLY A 79 -5.81 -5.74 7.41
N GLY A 80 -6.67 -5.56 6.43
CA GLY A 80 -8.11 -5.73 6.59
C GLY A 80 -8.90 -4.45 6.40
N GLY A 81 -10.20 -4.51 6.61
CA GLY A 81 -11.11 -3.37 6.57
C GLY A 81 -11.50 -2.88 7.96
N LYS A 82 -12.26 -1.81 8.01
CA LYS A 82 -12.74 -1.26 9.27
C LYS A 82 -13.58 -2.28 10.06
N GLY A 83 -13.16 -2.55 11.31
CA GLY A 83 -13.81 -3.53 12.18
C GLY A 83 -13.38 -4.97 11.91
N TYR A 84 -12.36 -5.19 11.11
CA TYR A 84 -11.69 -6.46 10.98
C TYR A 84 -10.83 -6.71 12.23
N MET A 85 -10.96 -7.92 12.80
CA MET A 85 -10.15 -8.39 13.93
C MET A 85 -9.33 -9.57 13.42
N PRO A 86 -8.00 -9.45 13.26
CA PRO A 86 -7.18 -10.58 12.82
C PRO A 86 -7.25 -11.74 13.83
N VAL A 87 -7.34 -12.96 13.33
CA VAL A 87 -7.48 -14.20 14.16
C VAL A 87 -6.14 -14.59 14.80
N ASP A 88 -5.05 -14.20 14.18
CA ASP A 88 -3.69 -14.50 14.64
C ASP A 88 -2.97 -13.18 14.96
N HIS A 89 -2.95 -12.84 16.24
CA HIS A 89 -2.01 -11.86 16.75
C HIS A 89 -0.64 -12.52 16.85
N SER A 90 0.10 -12.64 15.75
CA SER A 90 1.53 -12.87 15.88
C SER A 90 2.08 -11.62 16.58
N SER A 91 2.53 -11.81 17.83
CA SER A 91 3.16 -10.79 18.68
C SER A 91 4.48 -10.22 18.10
N ALA A 92 4.77 -10.55 16.85
CA ALA A 92 5.94 -10.15 16.09
C ALA A 92 5.72 -8.92 15.18
N ILE A 93 4.49 -8.41 15.06
CA ILE A 93 4.27 -7.17 14.29
C ILE A 93 4.52 -6.01 15.25
N ASP A 94 5.63 -5.32 15.05
CA ASP A 94 5.89 -4.03 15.68
C ASP A 94 4.74 -3.07 15.32
N LYS A 95 4.03 -2.59 16.34
CA LYS A 95 2.92 -1.63 16.17
C LYS A 95 3.42 -0.22 15.87
N SER A 96 4.31 -0.11 14.92
CA SER A 96 4.96 1.15 14.54
C SER A 96 4.00 2.10 13.80
N GLY A 97 3.05 1.55 13.06
CA GLY A 97 2.04 2.32 12.35
C GLY A 97 1.14 3.12 13.29
N ALA A 98 0.73 2.56 14.45
CA ALA A 98 -0.05 3.29 15.44
C ALA A 98 0.73 4.46 16.04
N ALA A 99 2.03 4.30 16.31
CA ALA A 99 2.88 5.38 16.81
C ALA A 99 2.94 6.53 15.81
N LEU A 100 3.16 6.22 14.52
CA LEU A 100 3.14 7.20 13.43
C LEU A 100 1.77 7.86 13.27
N ALA A 101 0.69 7.07 13.28
CA ALA A 101 -0.67 7.58 13.12
C ALA A 101 -1.05 8.57 14.22
N ASN A 102 -0.54 8.39 15.42
CA ASN A 102 -0.75 9.32 16.55
C ASN A 102 -0.05 10.67 16.35
N ALA A 103 1.07 10.70 15.66
CA ALA A 103 1.80 11.93 15.35
C ALA A 103 1.41 12.52 13.99
N PHE A 104 0.67 11.81 13.17
CA PHE A 104 0.21 12.31 11.89
C PHE A 104 -1.13 13.05 12.00
N ARG A 105 -1.27 14.12 11.25
CA ARG A 105 -2.51 14.84 11.01
C ARG A 105 -2.96 14.60 9.58
N GLY A 106 -4.05 13.85 9.39
CA GLY A 106 -4.67 13.61 8.09
C GLY A 106 -5.71 14.68 7.74
N HIS A 107 -5.56 15.33 6.60
CA HIS A 107 -6.54 16.27 6.04
C HIS A 107 -7.45 15.53 5.06
N TRP A 108 -8.75 15.50 5.35
CA TRP A 108 -9.76 14.75 4.63
C TRP A 108 -10.80 15.64 3.96
N LEU A 109 -11.22 15.28 2.74
CA LEU A 109 -12.33 15.97 2.07
C LEU A 109 -13.06 15.04 1.08
N PRO A 110 -14.17 14.43 1.49
CA PRO A 110 -14.66 14.21 2.85
C PRO A 110 -13.91 13.09 3.56
N LYS A 111 -14.12 12.88 4.85
CA LYS A 111 -13.53 11.73 5.55
C LYS A 111 -14.24 10.44 5.12
N VAL A 112 -13.62 9.70 4.20
CA VAL A 112 -14.03 8.36 3.76
C VAL A 112 -13.13 7.34 4.44
N THR A 113 -13.71 6.50 5.28
CA THR A 113 -13.01 5.44 6.02
C THR A 113 -13.47 4.03 5.59
N ALA A 114 -14.26 3.94 4.52
CA ALA A 114 -14.53 2.67 3.87
C ALA A 114 -13.34 2.28 3.00
N GLY A 115 -13.10 1.00 2.82
CA GLY A 115 -12.00 0.49 2.01
C GLY A 115 -11.30 -0.68 2.67
N TRP A 116 -10.05 -0.89 2.31
CA TRP A 116 -9.29 -2.05 2.74
C TRP A 116 -7.79 -1.81 2.70
N PHE A 117 -7.07 -2.40 3.65
CA PHE A 117 -5.62 -2.51 3.64
C PHE A 117 -5.23 -3.93 3.23
N PHE A 118 -4.59 -4.08 2.08
CA PHE A 118 -4.12 -5.35 1.52
C PHE A 118 -2.62 -5.47 1.76
N ARG A 119 -2.24 -6.55 2.43
CA ARG A 119 -0.85 -6.97 2.60
C ARG A 119 -0.70 -8.39 2.05
N ALA A 120 0.27 -8.60 1.18
CA ALA A 120 0.50 -9.93 0.63
C ALA A 120 0.82 -10.95 1.74
N GLU A 121 1.59 -10.54 2.74
CA GLU A 121 1.99 -11.36 3.89
C GLU A 121 0.79 -11.85 4.73
N SER A 122 -0.23 -11.00 4.91
CA SER A 122 -1.38 -11.32 5.75
C SER A 122 -2.58 -11.87 4.98
N PHE A 123 -2.47 -12.01 3.65
CA PHE A 123 -3.59 -12.43 2.80
C PHE A 123 -4.24 -13.75 3.26
N TYR A 124 -3.44 -14.75 3.61
CA TYR A 124 -3.96 -16.04 4.07
C TYR A 124 -4.75 -15.94 5.38
N SER A 125 -4.24 -15.17 6.35
CA SER A 125 -4.91 -14.96 7.63
C SER A 125 -6.23 -14.26 7.44
N VAL A 126 -6.25 -13.23 6.58
CA VAL A 126 -7.45 -12.45 6.23
C VAL A 126 -8.48 -13.32 5.52
N ALA A 127 -8.07 -14.10 4.51
CA ALA A 127 -8.97 -14.98 3.76
C ALA A 127 -9.61 -16.04 4.66
N ARG A 128 -8.81 -16.70 5.53
CA ARG A 128 -9.29 -17.67 6.50
C ARG A 128 -10.30 -17.06 7.49
N TYR A 129 -10.00 -15.86 7.99
CA TYR A 129 -10.93 -15.16 8.88
C TYR A 129 -12.29 -14.92 8.20
N LEU A 130 -12.28 -14.48 6.94
CA LEU A 130 -13.52 -14.20 6.20
C LEU A 130 -14.34 -15.46 5.97
N ASP A 131 -13.70 -16.59 5.70
CA ASP A 131 -14.37 -17.88 5.57
C ASP A 131 -15.02 -18.30 6.89
N GLN A 132 -14.30 -18.18 8.01
CA GLN A 132 -14.82 -18.48 9.33
C GLN A 132 -15.98 -17.56 9.73
N ALA A 133 -15.84 -16.26 9.50
CA ALA A 133 -16.88 -15.27 9.80
C ALA A 133 -18.16 -15.53 8.98
N ALA A 134 -18.02 -15.92 7.71
CA ALA A 134 -19.16 -16.29 6.86
C ALA A 134 -19.88 -17.53 7.41
N LEU A 135 -19.14 -18.58 7.75
CA LEU A 135 -19.70 -19.80 8.34
C LEU A 135 -20.43 -19.52 9.67
N GLN A 136 -19.84 -18.71 10.56
CA GLN A 136 -20.45 -18.33 11.84
C GLN A 136 -21.76 -17.53 11.66
N SER A 137 -21.85 -16.75 10.58
CA SER A 137 -23.07 -16.00 10.24
C SER A 137 -24.10 -16.80 9.44
N GLY A 138 -23.85 -18.08 9.18
CA GLY A 138 -24.72 -18.96 8.39
C GLY A 138 -24.67 -18.69 6.88
N GLY A 139 -23.65 -17.96 6.41
CA GLY A 139 -23.39 -17.69 4.99
C GLY A 139 -22.44 -18.69 4.36
N ALA A 140 -22.39 -18.69 3.01
CA ALA A 140 -21.38 -19.44 2.28
C ALA A 140 -20.01 -18.72 2.40
N PRO A 141 -18.92 -19.46 2.69
CA PRO A 141 -17.58 -18.88 2.71
C PRO A 141 -17.20 -18.40 1.31
N PRO A 142 -16.47 -17.26 1.18
CA PRO A 142 -15.98 -16.77 -0.10
C PRO A 142 -14.92 -17.67 -0.74
N ASP A 143 -14.27 -18.54 0.07
CA ASP A 143 -13.36 -19.60 -0.36
C ASP A 143 -12.22 -19.10 -1.28
N PHE A 144 -11.59 -17.99 -0.88
CA PHE A 144 -10.48 -17.41 -1.64
C PHE A 144 -9.24 -18.32 -1.68
N LEU A 145 -9.13 -19.25 -0.72
CA LEU A 145 -7.97 -20.13 -0.58
C LEU A 145 -8.04 -21.39 -1.44
N SER A 146 -9.18 -21.71 -2.06
CA SER A 146 -9.31 -22.83 -3.02
C SER A 146 -8.66 -22.53 -4.37
N TRP A 147 -8.37 -21.25 -4.64
CA TRP A 147 -7.74 -20.76 -5.86
C TRP A 147 -6.21 -20.73 -5.72
N SER A 148 -5.50 -20.66 -6.86
CA SER A 148 -4.08 -20.35 -6.79
C SER A 148 -3.85 -19.02 -6.06
N HIS A 149 -2.70 -18.87 -5.39
CA HIS A 149 -2.41 -17.70 -4.55
C HIS A 149 -2.75 -16.37 -5.25
N GLY A 150 -2.24 -16.18 -6.47
CA GLY A 150 -2.49 -14.96 -7.23
C GLY A 150 -3.94 -14.80 -7.70
N GLU A 151 -4.65 -15.88 -8.01
CA GLU A 151 -6.06 -15.83 -8.37
C GLU A 151 -6.94 -15.46 -7.19
N GLY A 152 -6.70 -16.10 -6.04
CA GLY A 152 -7.40 -15.78 -4.80
C GLY A 152 -7.23 -14.31 -4.41
N PHE A 153 -6.00 -13.78 -4.54
CA PHE A 153 -5.70 -12.37 -4.27
C PHE A 153 -6.47 -11.43 -5.21
N ILE A 154 -6.45 -11.68 -6.53
CA ILE A 154 -7.16 -10.84 -7.51
C ILE A 154 -8.67 -10.87 -7.25
N ARG A 155 -9.27 -12.05 -7.02
CA ARG A 155 -10.70 -12.18 -6.70
C ARG A 155 -11.08 -11.45 -5.43
N PHE A 156 -10.27 -11.59 -4.39
CA PHE A 156 -10.44 -10.88 -3.13
C PHE A 156 -10.42 -9.37 -3.33
N PHE A 157 -9.44 -8.87 -4.09
CA PHE A 157 -9.33 -7.46 -4.41
C PHE A 157 -10.55 -6.97 -5.21
N GLU A 158 -10.96 -7.70 -6.25
CA GLU A 158 -12.16 -7.36 -7.05
C GLU A 158 -13.43 -7.27 -6.22
N GLU A 159 -13.63 -8.20 -5.30
CA GLU A 159 -14.80 -8.22 -4.45
C GLU A 159 -14.82 -7.05 -3.47
N ARG A 160 -13.68 -6.72 -2.86
CA ARG A 160 -13.55 -5.68 -1.84
C ARG A 160 -13.47 -4.26 -2.40
N CYS A 161 -12.91 -4.09 -3.60
CA CYS A 161 -12.68 -2.77 -4.19
C CYS A 161 -13.82 -2.21 -5.06
N ARG A 162 -15.00 -2.81 -5.00
CA ARG A 162 -16.19 -2.37 -5.76
C ARG A 162 -16.85 -1.10 -5.22
N ARG A 163 -16.49 -0.66 -4.02
CA ARG A 163 -17.16 0.44 -3.32
C ARG A 163 -16.29 1.67 -3.27
N GLN A 164 -16.94 2.82 -3.05
CA GLN A 164 -16.22 4.04 -2.72
C GLN A 164 -15.38 3.83 -1.45
N GLY A 165 -14.08 4.19 -1.52
CA GLY A 165 -13.20 3.94 -0.40
C GLY A 165 -11.74 4.33 -0.64
N ILE A 166 -10.93 4.06 0.40
CA ILE A 166 -9.48 4.12 0.36
C ILE A 166 -8.94 2.70 0.41
N TYR A 167 -8.05 2.38 -0.51
CA TYR A 167 -7.45 1.07 -0.66
C TYR A 167 -5.94 1.20 -0.57
N ILE A 168 -5.36 0.49 0.37
CA ILE A 168 -3.93 0.50 0.62
C ILE A 168 -3.39 -0.87 0.20
N LEU A 169 -2.32 -0.89 -0.59
CA LEU A 169 -1.69 -2.12 -1.08
C LEU A 169 -0.21 -2.11 -0.72
N ASP A 170 0.21 -3.09 0.08
CA ASP A 170 1.60 -3.27 0.48
C ASP A 170 2.19 -4.46 -0.26
N GLU A 171 3.09 -4.17 -1.20
CA GLU A 171 3.82 -5.12 -2.04
C GLU A 171 2.93 -6.21 -2.69
N PRO A 172 1.86 -5.82 -3.40
CA PRO A 172 0.93 -6.79 -3.99
C PRO A 172 1.61 -7.74 -4.99
N GLU A 173 2.73 -7.35 -5.59
CA GLU A 173 3.54 -8.19 -6.48
C GLU A 173 4.06 -9.46 -5.82
N SER A 174 4.26 -9.47 -4.51
CA SER A 174 4.72 -10.65 -3.77
C SER A 174 3.75 -11.84 -3.87
N ALA A 175 2.47 -11.55 -4.13
CA ALA A 175 1.42 -12.56 -4.36
C ALA A 175 1.07 -12.74 -5.85
N LEU A 176 1.62 -11.94 -6.77
CA LEU A 176 1.15 -11.83 -8.16
C LEU A 176 2.25 -12.11 -9.18
N SER A 177 2.01 -13.07 -10.07
CA SER A 177 2.81 -13.22 -11.29
C SER A 177 2.72 -11.96 -12.17
N PRO A 178 3.66 -11.73 -13.11
CA PRO A 178 3.60 -10.58 -14.01
C PRO A 178 2.26 -10.43 -14.74
N THR A 179 1.67 -11.54 -15.19
CA THR A 179 0.35 -11.54 -15.83
C THR A 179 -0.74 -11.04 -14.88
N ARG A 180 -0.72 -11.47 -13.61
CA ARG A 180 -1.68 -11.05 -12.59
C ARG A 180 -1.47 -9.59 -12.16
N GLN A 181 -0.24 -9.08 -12.20
CA GLN A 181 0.03 -7.65 -12.01
C GLN A 181 -0.62 -6.80 -13.12
N ILE A 182 -0.64 -7.27 -14.37
CA ILE A 182 -1.36 -6.59 -15.45
C ILE A 182 -2.88 -6.62 -15.20
N GLU A 183 -3.43 -7.69 -14.65
CA GLU A 183 -4.85 -7.72 -14.24
C GLU A 183 -5.14 -6.69 -13.14
N LEU A 184 -4.27 -6.60 -12.12
CA LEU A 184 -4.37 -5.59 -11.10
C LEU A 184 -4.32 -4.16 -11.71
N LEU A 185 -3.40 -3.87 -12.64
CA LEU A 185 -3.34 -2.58 -13.33
C LEU A 185 -4.64 -2.24 -14.07
N LYS A 186 -5.29 -3.22 -14.72
CA LYS A 186 -6.60 -3.02 -15.36
C LYS A 186 -7.68 -2.64 -14.33
N MET A 187 -7.62 -3.20 -13.13
CA MET A 187 -8.54 -2.87 -12.05
C MET A 187 -8.28 -1.46 -11.52
N LEU A 188 -7.02 -1.12 -11.25
CA LEU A 188 -6.61 0.21 -10.80
C LEU A 188 -7.06 1.28 -11.80
N ARG A 189 -6.89 1.04 -13.11
CA ARG A 189 -7.37 1.95 -14.15
C ARG A 189 -8.89 2.17 -14.10
N ARG A 190 -9.67 1.09 -13.90
CA ARG A 190 -11.12 1.22 -13.74
C ARG A 190 -11.49 2.03 -12.50
N MET A 191 -10.77 1.84 -11.40
CA MET A 191 -10.97 2.59 -10.15
C MET A 191 -10.66 4.08 -10.34
N ASP A 192 -9.56 4.40 -11.01
CA ASP A 192 -9.19 5.77 -11.36
C ASP A 192 -10.26 6.45 -12.22
N GLN A 193 -10.69 5.80 -13.30
CA GLN A 193 -11.74 6.32 -14.20
C GLN A 193 -13.08 6.53 -13.51
N SER A 194 -13.43 5.68 -12.55
CA SER A 194 -14.66 5.85 -11.76
C SER A 194 -14.61 7.04 -10.81
N GLY A 195 -13.38 7.42 -10.37
CA GLY A 195 -13.14 8.45 -9.37
C GLY A 195 -13.70 8.12 -7.98
N THR A 196 -14.09 6.85 -7.73
CA THR A 196 -14.73 6.44 -6.48
C THR A 196 -13.75 5.84 -5.47
N ALA A 197 -12.52 5.57 -5.89
CA ALA A 197 -11.51 4.95 -5.06
C ALA A 197 -10.24 5.78 -5.01
N GLN A 198 -9.66 5.92 -3.82
CA GLN A 198 -8.30 6.35 -3.62
C GLN A 198 -7.44 5.12 -3.35
N VAL A 199 -6.35 4.97 -4.10
CA VAL A 199 -5.41 3.87 -3.94
C VAL A 199 -4.05 4.42 -3.54
N ILE A 200 -3.46 3.84 -2.49
CA ILE A 200 -2.11 4.16 -2.02
C ILE A 200 -1.35 2.83 -1.99
N MET A 201 -0.27 2.72 -2.76
CA MET A 201 0.42 1.46 -2.97
C MET A 201 1.92 1.62 -2.75
N ALA A 202 2.54 0.69 -2.02
CA ALA A 202 3.98 0.49 -2.03
C ALA A 202 4.31 -0.70 -2.92
N THR A 203 5.34 -0.59 -3.76
CA THR A 203 5.72 -1.66 -4.68
C THR A 203 7.18 -1.56 -5.11
N HIS A 204 7.78 -2.71 -5.39
CA HIS A 204 9.07 -2.86 -6.09
C HIS A 204 8.91 -3.26 -7.56
N SER A 205 7.68 -3.51 -8.02
CA SER A 205 7.42 -3.95 -9.39
C SER A 205 7.45 -2.80 -10.40
N PRO A 206 8.36 -2.79 -11.38
CA PRO A 206 8.34 -1.82 -12.48
C PRO A 206 7.02 -1.82 -13.25
N LEU A 207 6.34 -2.98 -13.35
CA LEU A 207 5.02 -3.07 -14.00
C LEU A 207 3.98 -2.25 -13.25
N LEU A 208 3.94 -2.35 -11.91
CA LEU A 208 2.98 -1.61 -11.10
C LEU A 208 3.33 -0.13 -11.00
N MET A 209 4.63 0.22 -10.95
CA MET A 209 5.09 1.62 -10.98
C MET A 209 4.67 2.34 -12.28
N ALA A 210 4.55 1.61 -13.39
CA ALA A 210 4.10 2.16 -14.67
C ALA A 210 2.58 2.40 -14.75
N CYS A 211 1.84 2.37 -13.63
CA CYS A 211 0.40 2.59 -13.59
C CYS A 211 0.04 3.97 -14.17
N PRO A 212 -0.74 4.04 -15.28
CA PRO A 212 -1.08 5.32 -15.89
C PRO A 212 -1.91 6.20 -14.95
N GLY A 213 -1.54 7.48 -14.85
CA GLY A 213 -2.23 8.46 -14.01
C GLY A 213 -1.85 8.42 -12.52
N ALA A 214 -1.00 7.49 -12.11
CA ALA A 214 -0.49 7.45 -10.75
C ALA A 214 0.54 8.55 -10.50
N ARG A 215 0.54 9.10 -9.28
CA ARG A 215 1.63 9.94 -8.78
C ARG A 215 2.61 9.08 -8.01
N LEU A 216 3.89 9.13 -8.39
CA LEU A 216 4.97 8.39 -7.73
C LEU A 216 5.71 9.29 -6.73
N PHE A 217 6.06 8.69 -5.57
CA PHE A 217 6.96 9.27 -4.58
C PHE A 217 8.04 8.25 -4.26
N ARG A 218 9.29 8.72 -4.18
CA ARG A 218 10.44 7.90 -3.82
C ARG A 218 10.89 8.22 -2.40
N ILE A 219 10.99 7.18 -1.56
CA ILE A 219 11.68 7.27 -0.28
C ILE A 219 13.17 7.00 -0.54
N SER A 220 14.00 7.96 -0.21
CA SER A 220 15.45 7.88 -0.28
C SER A 220 16.07 8.23 1.07
N ARG A 221 17.40 8.17 1.15
CA ARG A 221 18.13 8.67 2.33
C ARG A 221 17.91 10.16 2.63
N PHE A 222 17.27 10.88 1.74
CA PHE A 222 17.01 12.32 1.86
C PHE A 222 15.55 12.63 2.26
N GLY A 223 14.71 11.62 2.38
CA GLY A 223 13.28 11.77 2.69
C GLY A 223 12.38 11.24 1.57
N LEU A 224 11.17 11.80 1.48
CA LEU A 224 10.14 11.46 0.50
C LEU A 224 10.03 12.54 -0.56
N ASP A 225 10.36 12.21 -1.81
CA ASP A 225 10.32 13.14 -2.93
C ASP A 225 9.43 12.62 -4.07
N PRO A 226 8.73 13.50 -4.79
CA PRO A 226 8.06 13.11 -6.02
C PRO A 226 9.08 12.65 -7.06
N THR A 227 8.71 11.63 -7.84
CA THR A 227 9.58 11.08 -8.89
C THR A 227 8.76 10.69 -10.11
N ASP A 228 9.41 10.58 -11.26
CA ASP A 228 8.84 10.00 -12.46
C ASP A 228 9.27 8.54 -12.60
N PHE A 229 8.43 7.72 -13.27
CA PHE A 229 8.72 6.30 -13.45
C PHE A 229 10.09 6.06 -14.10
N SER A 230 10.46 6.83 -15.13
CA SER A 230 11.74 6.75 -15.83
C SER A 230 12.97 7.06 -14.95
N ASP A 231 12.74 7.74 -13.83
CA ASP A 231 13.80 8.13 -12.90
C ASP A 231 13.99 7.14 -11.75
N THR A 232 13.14 6.12 -11.67
CA THR A 232 13.30 5.05 -10.68
C THR A 232 14.47 4.12 -11.05
N ASP A 233 15.20 3.68 -10.04
CA ASP A 233 16.31 2.72 -10.22
C ASP A 233 15.79 1.39 -10.77
N HIS A 234 14.58 0.98 -10.37
CA HIS A 234 13.88 -0.20 -10.86
C HIS A 234 13.65 -0.16 -12.38
N PHE A 235 13.20 1.00 -12.91
CA PHE A 235 13.02 1.15 -14.35
C PHE A 235 14.35 1.12 -15.09
N ARG A 236 15.35 1.85 -14.60
CA ARG A 236 16.68 1.91 -15.22
C ARG A 236 17.31 0.52 -15.28
N MET A 237 17.35 -0.19 -14.17
CA MET A 237 17.87 -1.56 -14.09
C MET A 237 17.14 -2.51 -15.05
N MET A 238 15.80 -2.48 -15.06
CA MET A 238 15.01 -3.35 -15.93
C MET A 238 15.19 -3.00 -17.42
N ARG A 239 15.27 -1.72 -17.77
CA ARG A 239 15.55 -1.25 -19.12
C ARG A 239 16.91 -1.76 -19.60
N ASP A 240 17.94 -1.60 -18.78
CA ASP A 240 19.31 -1.99 -19.13
C ASP A 240 19.42 -3.51 -19.27
N PHE A 241 18.81 -4.26 -18.36
CA PHE A 241 18.68 -5.71 -18.47
C PHE A 241 17.93 -6.13 -19.76
N CYS A 242 16.78 -5.54 -20.07
CA CYS A 242 16.01 -5.90 -21.26
C CYS A 242 16.69 -5.48 -22.58
N THR A 243 17.56 -4.47 -22.54
CA THR A 243 18.31 -4.01 -23.73
C THR A 243 19.41 -4.99 -24.12
N ASP A 244 20.19 -5.46 -23.16
CA ASP A 244 21.24 -6.48 -23.35
C ASP A 244 21.38 -7.32 -22.07
N PRO A 245 20.59 -8.41 -21.92
CA PRO A 245 20.62 -9.24 -20.72
C PRO A 245 21.99 -9.85 -20.44
N GLN A 246 22.74 -10.21 -21.49
CA GLN A 246 24.04 -10.84 -21.32
C GLN A 246 25.07 -9.84 -20.78
N ALA A 247 25.21 -8.69 -21.43
CA ALA A 247 26.13 -7.65 -20.98
C ALA A 247 25.78 -7.14 -19.57
N PHE A 248 24.48 -6.97 -19.28
CA PHE A 248 24.03 -6.59 -17.94
C PHE A 248 24.44 -7.60 -16.87
N MET A 249 24.25 -8.90 -17.13
CA MET A 249 24.63 -9.95 -16.16
C MET A 249 26.16 -10.07 -16.02
N GLU A 250 26.91 -9.93 -17.10
CA GLU A 250 28.38 -9.91 -17.04
C GLU A 250 28.93 -8.77 -16.18
N GLU A 251 28.29 -7.59 -16.26
CA GLU A 251 28.67 -6.41 -15.43
C GLU A 251 28.24 -6.61 -13.97
N ALA A 252 26.97 -7.01 -13.75
CA ALA A 252 26.39 -7.16 -12.41
C ALA A 252 27.05 -8.28 -11.58
N LEU A 253 27.64 -9.28 -12.22
CA LEU A 253 28.30 -10.42 -11.56
C LEU A 253 29.83 -10.27 -11.50
N ARG A 254 30.40 -9.17 -11.99
CA ARG A 254 31.82 -8.90 -11.73
C ARG A 254 32.01 -8.73 -10.23
N GLU A 255 32.85 -9.56 -9.65
CA GLU A 255 33.32 -9.35 -8.29
C GLU A 255 34.15 -8.06 -8.27
N ASP A 256 33.84 -7.15 -7.36
CA ASP A 256 34.65 -5.98 -7.11
C ASP A 256 36.02 -6.53 -6.59
N ASP A 257 37.03 -6.51 -7.44
CA ASP A 257 38.41 -6.76 -7.03
C ASP A 257 38.82 -5.63 -6.05
N ALA A 258 38.52 -5.83 -4.75
CA ALA A 258 38.85 -4.92 -3.66
C ALA A 258 40.10 -5.37 -2.90
#